data_9f7abb188771f1532899b4912e2736cd
#
_entry.id   9f7abb188771f1532899b4912e2736cd
#
_cell.length_a   1.000
_cell.length_b   1.000
_cell.length_c   1.000
_cell.angle_alpha   90.00
_cell.angle_beta   90.00
_cell.angle_gamma   90.00
#
_symmetry.space_group_name_H-M   'P 1'
#
loop_
_entity.id
_entity.type
_entity.pdbx_description
1 polymer ?
#
loop_
_entity_poly.entity_id
_entity_poly.type
_entity_poly.pdbx_seq_one_letter_code
_entity_poly.pdbx_strand_id
1 'polypeptide(L)'
;MNLIAALLMALGLSLSSLYLFPSGQPQPADFILLAFAAVMVAMALRDDELVLSPFALAWGLMLVWILLVCLTWTLVTQSTAFFIHVAFFLFNFLIGMALLRLLGVYGDKVHGLIRTALSLALLISASQVMVQLALGSGRTTGSFNNPNQLAFFSLCGIVILMLLDDFHPRMRLTTLVGLGAALVGIFAASSLAALGGLTLVALAWALANVVSFKQLLRLSVVVAGLCALLLVIDLQSGGQVQHNLTARLDMAPTKVDRMVEERQFDRLLNFPHYAILGAGEAERQRFAPHDSHEIHSSFINMLFAYGLPGLGLFLVLLAAAVWRAPLYVWVGLAGPLLYSVTHNGLRTTLFWVMLTLCWHLYHRLPDRWDEAALSSRQLR
;
A
#
# COMPACT_ATOMS: atom_id res chain seq x y z
N MET A 1 -9.00 -25.67 -3.68
CA MET A 1 -8.49 -24.36 -4.14
C MET A 1 -8.20 -24.49 -5.64
N ASN A 2 -8.66 -23.50 -6.43
CA ASN A 2 -8.24 -23.45 -7.82
C ASN A 2 -6.73 -23.20 -7.88
N LEU A 3 -5.98 -24.23 -8.26
CA LEU A 3 -4.53 -24.21 -8.22
C LEU A 3 -3.95 -23.13 -9.14
N ILE A 4 -4.55 -22.95 -10.33
CA ILE A 4 -4.08 -21.96 -11.31
C ILE A 4 -4.23 -20.56 -10.76
N ALA A 5 -5.41 -20.18 -10.22
CA ALA A 5 -5.62 -18.86 -9.63
C ALA A 5 -4.68 -18.59 -8.45
N ALA A 6 -4.49 -19.59 -7.58
CA ALA A 6 -3.60 -19.48 -6.43
C ALA A 6 -2.13 -19.29 -6.84
N LEU A 7 -1.67 -20.05 -7.86
CA LEU A 7 -0.30 -19.93 -8.39
C LEU A 7 -0.08 -18.58 -9.08
N LEU A 8 -1.03 -18.11 -9.90
CA LEU A 8 -0.94 -16.81 -10.56
C LEU A 8 -0.90 -15.66 -9.54
N MET A 9 -1.76 -15.70 -8.52
CA MET A 9 -1.73 -14.72 -7.43
C MET A 9 -0.38 -14.73 -6.70
N ALA A 10 0.09 -15.92 -6.30
CA ALA A 10 1.35 -16.05 -5.57
C ALA A 10 2.55 -15.58 -6.40
N LEU A 11 2.61 -15.99 -7.67
CA LEU A 11 3.69 -15.58 -8.58
C LEU A 11 3.66 -14.08 -8.83
N GLY A 12 2.48 -13.50 -9.12
CA GLY A 12 2.33 -12.07 -9.33
C GLY A 12 2.75 -11.25 -8.11
N LEU A 13 2.32 -11.65 -6.90
CA LEU A 13 2.74 -10.99 -5.66
C LEU A 13 4.24 -11.15 -5.41
N SER A 14 4.82 -12.33 -5.65
CA SER A 14 6.25 -12.58 -5.44
C SER A 14 7.14 -11.73 -6.37
N LEU A 15 6.68 -11.47 -7.59
CA LEU A 15 7.40 -10.69 -8.59
C LEU A 15 7.04 -9.20 -8.53
N SER A 16 6.13 -8.76 -7.65
CA SER A 16 5.67 -7.37 -7.59
C SER A 16 6.75 -6.36 -7.17
N SER A 17 7.89 -6.84 -6.65
CA SER A 17 9.06 -6.02 -6.37
C SER A 17 10.02 -5.88 -7.57
N LEU A 18 9.77 -6.55 -8.69
CA LEU A 18 10.64 -6.51 -9.88
C LEU A 18 10.12 -5.48 -10.90
N TYR A 19 10.75 -4.31 -10.90
CA TYR A 19 10.48 -3.24 -11.85
C TYR A 19 11.49 -3.33 -12.99
N LEU A 20 11.05 -3.81 -14.16
CA LEU A 20 11.86 -3.95 -15.36
C LEU A 20 11.61 -2.82 -16.37
N PHE A 21 10.44 -2.18 -16.27
CA PHE A 21 10.05 -1.08 -17.16
C PHE A 21 10.01 0.26 -16.41
N PRO A 22 10.12 1.39 -17.13
CA PRO A 22 10.00 2.72 -16.53
C PRO A 22 8.71 2.93 -15.74
N SER A 23 8.75 3.88 -14.79
CA SER A 23 7.58 4.23 -13.97
C SER A 23 6.38 4.62 -14.84
N GLY A 24 5.20 4.12 -14.47
CA GLY A 24 3.94 4.34 -15.21
C GLY A 24 3.68 3.30 -16.30
N GLN A 25 4.60 2.37 -16.56
CA GLN A 25 4.36 1.22 -17.44
C GLN A 25 4.00 -0.03 -16.64
N PRO A 26 3.14 -0.93 -17.18
CA PRO A 26 2.86 -2.21 -16.54
C PRO A 26 4.13 -3.04 -16.38
N GLN A 27 4.32 -3.62 -15.21
CA GLN A 27 5.45 -4.50 -14.89
C GLN A 27 5.09 -5.97 -15.21
N PRO A 28 6.05 -6.90 -15.33
CA PRO A 28 5.74 -8.32 -15.57
C PRO A 28 4.77 -8.92 -14.54
N ALA A 29 4.87 -8.51 -13.29
CA ALA A 29 3.93 -8.92 -12.23
C ALA A 29 2.49 -8.51 -12.53
N ASP A 30 2.27 -7.35 -13.15
CA ASP A 30 0.93 -6.82 -13.43
C ASP A 30 0.19 -7.70 -14.45
N PHE A 31 0.89 -8.22 -15.47
CA PHE A 31 0.30 -9.16 -16.43
C PHE A 31 -0.11 -10.48 -15.79
N ILE A 32 0.69 -10.99 -14.84
CA ILE A 32 0.37 -12.21 -14.11
C ILE A 32 -0.82 -11.99 -13.18
N LEU A 33 -0.87 -10.85 -12.48
CA LEU A 33 -2.01 -10.48 -11.64
C LEU A 33 -3.28 -10.24 -12.48
N LEU A 34 -3.16 -9.68 -13.69
CA LEU A 34 -4.29 -9.54 -14.59
C LEU A 34 -4.81 -10.91 -15.05
N ALA A 35 -3.91 -11.86 -15.37
CA ALA A 35 -4.30 -13.24 -15.67
C ALA A 35 -4.99 -13.92 -14.47
N PHE A 36 -4.50 -13.69 -13.25
CA PHE A 36 -5.18 -14.11 -12.01
C PHE A 36 -6.60 -13.56 -11.93
N ALA A 37 -6.77 -12.23 -12.14
CA ALA A 37 -8.08 -11.59 -12.10
C ALA A 37 -9.01 -12.15 -13.18
N ALA A 38 -8.52 -12.38 -14.40
CA ALA A 38 -9.30 -12.94 -15.51
C ALA A 38 -9.82 -14.36 -15.17
N VAL A 39 -8.98 -15.22 -14.59
CA VAL A 39 -9.40 -16.56 -14.13
C VAL A 39 -10.49 -16.44 -13.07
N MET A 40 -10.34 -15.54 -12.09
CA MET A 40 -11.32 -15.38 -11.02
C MET A 40 -12.64 -14.79 -11.51
N VAL A 41 -12.61 -13.85 -12.46
CA VAL A 41 -13.82 -13.31 -13.12
C VAL A 41 -14.53 -14.40 -13.92
N ALA A 42 -13.81 -15.21 -14.71
CA ALA A 42 -14.39 -16.32 -15.46
C ALA A 42 -15.08 -17.32 -14.52
N MET A 43 -14.48 -17.61 -13.37
CA MET A 43 -15.11 -18.45 -12.34
C MET A 43 -16.35 -17.80 -11.75
N ALA A 44 -16.33 -16.48 -11.48
CA ALA A 44 -17.48 -15.74 -10.93
C ALA A 44 -18.67 -15.79 -11.89
N LEU A 45 -18.44 -15.56 -13.16
CA LEU A 45 -19.47 -15.63 -14.19
C LEU A 45 -20.07 -17.04 -14.36
N ARG A 46 -19.25 -18.09 -14.15
CA ARG A 46 -19.73 -19.46 -14.24
C ARG A 46 -20.61 -19.87 -13.06
N ASP A 47 -20.27 -19.35 -11.85
CA ASP A 47 -20.90 -19.79 -10.60
C ASP A 47 -22.06 -18.87 -10.16
N ASP A 48 -22.43 -17.87 -10.97
CA ASP A 48 -23.46 -16.82 -10.68
C ASP A 48 -23.29 -16.13 -9.32
N GLU A 49 -22.05 -16.06 -8.81
CA GLU A 49 -21.75 -15.48 -7.51
C GLU A 49 -21.12 -14.09 -7.62
N LEU A 50 -21.96 -13.07 -7.83
CA LEU A 50 -21.55 -11.66 -7.68
C LEU A 50 -21.87 -11.17 -6.26
N VAL A 51 -20.88 -11.16 -5.39
CA VAL A 51 -21.03 -10.61 -4.03
C VAL A 51 -20.78 -9.10 -4.06
N LEU A 52 -21.87 -8.33 -4.04
CA LEU A 52 -21.81 -6.87 -3.88
C LEU A 52 -21.68 -6.53 -2.38
N SER A 53 -20.45 -6.39 -1.93
CA SER A 53 -20.19 -5.85 -0.59
C SER A 53 -20.19 -4.31 -0.60
N PRO A 54 -20.45 -3.63 0.55
CA PRO A 54 -20.34 -2.18 0.65
C PRO A 54 -18.95 -1.64 0.19
N PHE A 55 -17.89 -2.39 0.45
CA PHE A 55 -16.53 -2.09 0.00
C PHE A 55 -16.42 -2.17 -1.54
N ALA A 56 -16.93 -3.25 -2.15
CA ALA A 56 -16.93 -3.41 -3.60
C ALA A 56 -17.80 -2.34 -4.28
N LEU A 57 -18.94 -1.99 -3.68
CA LEU A 57 -19.82 -0.94 -4.18
C LEU A 57 -19.14 0.43 -4.13
N ALA A 58 -18.53 0.80 -2.99
CA ALA A 58 -17.81 2.07 -2.87
C ALA A 58 -16.67 2.18 -3.89
N TRP A 59 -15.92 1.09 -4.09
CA TRP A 59 -14.83 1.05 -5.07
C TRP A 59 -15.34 1.11 -6.51
N GLY A 60 -16.40 0.39 -6.83
CA GLY A 60 -17.06 0.44 -8.13
C GLY A 60 -17.61 1.83 -8.46
N LEU A 61 -18.27 2.49 -7.50
CA LEU A 61 -18.77 3.86 -7.66
C LEU A 61 -17.62 4.86 -7.87
N MET A 62 -16.51 4.71 -7.14
CA MET A 62 -15.32 5.52 -7.35
C MET A 62 -14.76 5.31 -8.77
N LEU A 63 -14.68 4.08 -9.25
CA LEU A 63 -14.22 3.78 -10.61
C LEU A 63 -15.13 4.39 -11.67
N VAL A 64 -16.45 4.29 -11.51
CA VAL A 64 -17.43 4.90 -12.42
C VAL A 64 -17.25 6.42 -12.45
N TRP A 65 -17.05 7.06 -11.29
CA TRP A 65 -16.80 8.50 -11.23
C TRP A 65 -15.50 8.89 -11.94
N ILE A 66 -14.42 8.16 -11.70
CA ILE A 66 -13.13 8.35 -12.39
C ILE A 66 -13.31 8.25 -13.91
N LEU A 67 -14.05 7.23 -14.38
CA LEU A 67 -14.35 7.04 -15.80
C LEU A 67 -15.12 8.25 -16.37
N LEU A 68 -16.13 8.74 -15.66
CA LEU A 68 -16.93 9.90 -16.11
C LEU A 68 -16.06 11.16 -16.24
N VAL A 69 -15.21 11.44 -15.25
CA VAL A 69 -14.29 12.58 -15.32
C VAL A 69 -13.30 12.42 -16.48
N CYS A 70 -12.69 11.25 -16.64
CA CYS A 70 -11.73 11.00 -17.71
C CYS A 70 -12.40 11.06 -19.09
N LEU A 71 -13.62 10.54 -19.25
CA LEU A 71 -14.39 10.64 -20.49
C LEU A 71 -14.71 12.09 -20.83
N THR A 72 -15.17 12.89 -19.85
CA THR A 72 -15.44 14.31 -20.04
C THR A 72 -14.21 15.05 -20.56
N TRP A 73 -13.05 14.85 -19.91
CA TRP A 73 -11.83 15.51 -20.34
C TRP A 73 -11.27 14.97 -21.67
N THR A 74 -11.46 13.70 -21.97
CA THR A 74 -11.15 13.14 -23.31
C THR A 74 -11.96 13.86 -24.40
N LEU A 75 -13.25 14.09 -24.17
CA LEU A 75 -14.10 14.79 -25.12
C LEU A 75 -13.73 16.28 -25.25
N VAL A 76 -13.38 16.94 -24.16
CA VAL A 76 -13.01 18.35 -24.15
C VAL A 76 -11.65 18.59 -24.81
N THR A 77 -10.65 17.76 -24.50
CA THR A 77 -9.27 17.95 -24.98
C THR A 77 -8.95 17.16 -26.26
N GLN A 78 -9.84 16.27 -26.69
CA GLN A 78 -9.64 15.33 -27.79
C GLN A 78 -8.41 14.41 -27.57
N SER A 79 -8.03 14.16 -26.30
CA SER A 79 -6.89 13.32 -25.92
C SER A 79 -7.37 12.06 -25.23
N THR A 80 -6.89 10.90 -25.68
CA THR A 80 -7.16 9.60 -25.05
C THR A 80 -6.23 9.28 -23.87
N ALA A 81 -5.27 10.16 -23.55
CA ALA A 81 -4.30 9.96 -22.49
C ALA A 81 -4.94 9.77 -21.10
N PHE A 82 -6.15 10.28 -20.89
CA PHE A 82 -6.89 10.12 -19.63
C PHE A 82 -7.27 8.67 -19.33
N PHE A 83 -7.46 7.81 -20.36
CA PHE A 83 -7.88 6.42 -20.16
C PHE A 83 -6.80 5.54 -19.53
N ILE A 84 -5.53 5.93 -19.56
CA ILE A 84 -4.47 5.18 -18.85
C ILE A 84 -4.73 5.15 -17.34
N HIS A 85 -5.26 6.24 -16.78
CA HIS A 85 -5.60 6.33 -15.37
C HIS A 85 -6.84 5.48 -15.03
N VAL A 86 -7.84 5.48 -15.91
CA VAL A 86 -9.01 4.58 -15.78
C VAL A 86 -8.56 3.12 -15.78
N ALA A 87 -7.70 2.73 -16.74
CA ALA A 87 -7.18 1.37 -16.85
C ALA A 87 -6.43 0.95 -15.57
N PHE A 88 -5.68 1.86 -14.97
CA PHE A 88 -4.95 1.64 -13.74
C PHE A 88 -5.88 1.40 -12.53
N PHE A 89 -6.91 2.22 -12.34
CA PHE A 89 -7.89 2.02 -11.26
C PHE A 89 -8.74 0.76 -11.50
N LEU A 90 -9.12 0.48 -12.76
CA LEU A 90 -9.82 -0.75 -13.14
C LEU A 90 -8.99 -1.99 -12.86
N PHE A 91 -7.69 -1.97 -13.22
CA PHE A 91 -6.76 -3.05 -12.94
C PHE A 91 -6.76 -3.39 -11.43
N ASN A 92 -6.56 -2.39 -10.57
CA ASN A 92 -6.53 -2.61 -9.13
C ASN A 92 -7.90 -3.06 -8.57
N PHE A 93 -8.99 -2.55 -9.12
CA PHE A 93 -10.34 -3.01 -8.78
C PHE A 93 -10.53 -4.50 -9.10
N LEU A 94 -10.13 -4.93 -10.30
CA LEU A 94 -10.24 -6.33 -10.73
C LEU A 94 -9.39 -7.25 -9.83
N ILE A 95 -8.16 -6.84 -9.50
CA ILE A 95 -7.29 -7.58 -8.57
C ILE A 95 -7.95 -7.68 -7.18
N GLY A 96 -8.47 -6.56 -6.65
CA GLY A 96 -9.14 -6.54 -5.35
C GLY A 96 -10.36 -7.47 -5.31
N MET A 97 -11.22 -7.43 -6.34
CA MET A 97 -12.41 -8.30 -6.41
C MET A 97 -12.04 -9.77 -6.58
N ALA A 98 -11.04 -10.07 -7.42
CA ALA A 98 -10.50 -11.41 -7.57
C ALA A 98 -9.95 -11.96 -6.24
N LEU A 99 -9.22 -11.12 -5.51
CA LEU A 99 -8.66 -11.48 -4.21
C LEU A 99 -9.76 -11.70 -3.17
N LEU A 100 -10.77 -10.82 -3.09
CA LEU A 100 -11.93 -11.00 -2.19
C LEU A 100 -12.64 -12.33 -2.44
N ARG A 101 -12.87 -12.69 -3.71
CA ARG A 101 -13.46 -13.97 -4.04
C ARG A 101 -12.58 -15.15 -3.63
N LEU A 102 -11.28 -15.09 -3.93
CA LEU A 102 -10.34 -16.16 -3.57
C LEU A 102 -10.27 -16.35 -2.05
N LEU A 103 -10.18 -15.25 -1.30
CA LEU A 103 -10.22 -15.25 0.16
C LEU A 103 -11.55 -15.76 0.69
N GLY A 104 -12.65 -15.39 0.00
CA GLY A 104 -14.00 -15.81 0.31
C GLY A 104 -14.20 -17.32 0.31
N VAL A 105 -13.67 -17.94 -0.70
CA VAL A 105 -13.84 -19.39 -0.93
C VAL A 105 -12.83 -20.24 -0.13
N TYR A 106 -11.58 -19.74 0.04
CA TYR A 106 -10.48 -20.57 0.55
C TYR A 106 -9.86 -20.10 1.87
N GLY A 107 -10.24 -18.93 2.38
CA GLY A 107 -9.90 -18.43 3.71
C GLY A 107 -8.41 -18.50 4.07
N ASP A 108 -8.10 -19.13 5.19
CA ASP A 108 -6.76 -19.18 5.80
C ASP A 108 -5.65 -19.78 4.91
N LYS A 109 -6.02 -20.66 3.96
CA LYS A 109 -5.04 -21.19 2.98
C LYS A 109 -4.48 -20.08 2.10
N VAL A 110 -5.32 -19.11 1.73
CA VAL A 110 -4.91 -17.95 0.93
C VAL A 110 -4.06 -17.00 1.77
N HIS A 111 -4.37 -16.81 3.05
CA HIS A 111 -3.55 -15.99 3.95
C HIS A 111 -2.09 -16.49 4.02
N GLY A 112 -1.90 -17.81 4.15
CA GLY A 112 -0.57 -18.42 4.14
C GLY A 112 0.18 -18.19 2.82
N LEU A 113 -0.53 -18.29 1.70
CA LEU A 113 0.03 -18.10 0.37
C LEU A 113 0.44 -16.62 0.13
N ILE A 114 -0.43 -15.66 0.47
CA ILE A 114 -0.13 -14.23 0.37
C ILE A 114 1.09 -13.88 1.23
N ARG A 115 1.12 -14.37 2.47
CA ARG A 115 2.24 -14.15 3.39
C ARG A 115 3.56 -14.61 2.77
N THR A 116 3.61 -15.83 2.26
CA THR A 116 4.83 -16.40 1.68
C THR A 116 5.25 -15.65 0.42
N ALA A 117 4.31 -15.38 -0.48
CA ALA A 117 4.57 -14.65 -1.73
C ALA A 117 5.09 -13.23 -1.47
N LEU A 118 4.45 -12.51 -0.55
CA LEU A 118 4.87 -11.15 -0.19
C LEU A 118 6.23 -11.14 0.53
N SER A 119 6.46 -12.08 1.45
CA SER A 119 7.78 -12.21 2.10
C SER A 119 8.88 -12.50 1.09
N LEU A 120 8.61 -13.29 0.06
CA LEU A 120 9.55 -13.53 -1.04
C LEU A 120 9.80 -12.26 -1.85
N ALA A 121 8.76 -11.49 -2.20
CA ALA A 121 8.92 -10.21 -2.89
C ALA A 121 9.79 -9.22 -2.09
N LEU A 122 9.56 -9.13 -0.78
CA LEU A 122 10.35 -8.28 0.11
C LEU A 122 11.80 -8.76 0.21
N LEU A 123 12.05 -10.07 0.27
CA LEU A 123 13.40 -10.65 0.25
C LEU A 123 14.14 -10.35 -1.06
N ILE A 124 13.48 -10.50 -2.20
CA ILE A 124 14.04 -10.16 -3.51
C ILE A 124 14.45 -8.67 -3.51
N SER A 125 13.56 -7.80 -3.05
CA SER A 125 13.83 -6.36 -2.95
C SER A 125 15.00 -6.07 -2.00
N ALA A 126 15.02 -6.67 -0.80
CA ALA A 126 16.10 -6.50 0.16
C ALA A 126 17.46 -6.99 -0.39
N SER A 127 17.47 -8.10 -1.10
CA SER A 127 18.70 -8.62 -1.73
C SER A 127 19.28 -7.64 -2.76
N GLN A 128 18.44 -7.02 -3.59
CA GLN A 128 18.86 -5.99 -4.54
C GLN A 128 19.39 -4.74 -3.84
N VAL A 129 18.72 -4.32 -2.76
CA VAL A 129 19.16 -3.22 -1.89
C VAL A 129 20.55 -3.51 -1.31
N MET A 130 20.77 -4.70 -0.77
CA MET A 130 22.06 -5.09 -0.19
C MET A 130 23.18 -5.09 -1.23
N VAL A 131 22.91 -5.53 -2.46
CA VAL A 131 23.87 -5.42 -3.57
C VAL A 131 24.19 -3.96 -3.88
N GLN A 132 23.18 -3.09 -3.97
CA GLN A 132 23.40 -1.65 -4.23
C GLN A 132 24.22 -0.98 -3.12
N LEU A 133 23.96 -1.31 -1.84
CA LEU A 133 24.72 -0.81 -0.70
C LEU A 133 26.18 -1.30 -0.77
N ALA A 134 26.42 -2.57 -1.06
CA ALA A 134 27.76 -3.14 -1.20
C ALA A 134 28.56 -2.50 -2.36
N LEU A 135 27.87 -2.00 -3.40
CA LEU A 135 28.46 -1.26 -4.51
C LEU A 135 28.64 0.25 -4.21
N GLY A 136 28.38 0.70 -2.99
CA GLY A 136 28.59 2.08 -2.56
C GLY A 136 27.45 3.04 -2.93
N SER A 137 26.27 2.54 -3.28
CA SER A 137 25.11 3.40 -3.55
C SER A 137 24.63 4.05 -2.25
N GLY A 138 24.60 5.39 -2.20
CA GLY A 138 24.23 6.12 -0.99
C GLY A 138 22.77 5.96 -0.62
N ARG A 139 21.86 6.05 -1.60
CA ARG A 139 20.42 5.88 -1.43
C ARG A 139 19.89 4.86 -2.43
N THR A 140 19.37 3.75 -1.93
CA THR A 140 19.04 2.62 -2.80
C THR A 140 17.59 2.63 -3.27
N THR A 141 17.37 2.01 -4.40
CA THR A 141 16.04 1.86 -5.02
C THR A 141 15.61 0.39 -5.14
N GLY A 142 16.52 -0.57 -4.96
CA GLY A 142 16.31 -1.93 -5.42
C GLY A 142 16.09 -1.94 -6.94
N SER A 143 15.04 -2.61 -7.41
CA SER A 143 14.60 -2.52 -8.81
C SER A 143 13.63 -1.38 -9.08
N PHE A 144 13.13 -0.69 -8.05
CA PHE A 144 12.17 0.40 -8.21
C PHE A 144 12.80 1.63 -8.88
N ASN A 145 11.97 2.42 -9.56
CA ASN A 145 12.43 3.63 -10.26
C ASN A 145 12.89 4.76 -9.32
N ASN A 146 12.47 4.74 -8.06
CA ASN A 146 12.94 5.67 -7.04
C ASN A 146 12.85 5.09 -5.61
N PRO A 147 13.66 5.63 -4.67
CA PRO A 147 13.68 5.13 -3.29
C PRO A 147 12.35 5.26 -2.55
N ASN A 148 11.51 6.24 -2.89
CA ASN A 148 10.22 6.41 -2.23
C ASN A 148 9.25 5.28 -2.61
N GLN A 149 9.30 4.77 -3.85
CA GLN A 149 8.51 3.59 -4.26
C GLN A 149 8.92 2.35 -3.47
N LEU A 150 10.23 2.09 -3.33
CA LEU A 150 10.77 1.01 -2.50
C LEU A 150 10.25 1.12 -1.05
N ALA A 151 10.36 2.32 -0.46
CA ALA A 151 9.93 2.55 0.92
C ALA A 151 8.42 2.33 1.11
N PHE A 152 7.59 2.79 0.17
CA PHE A 152 6.14 2.60 0.23
C PHE A 152 5.73 1.16 0.02
N PHE A 153 6.34 0.46 -0.93
CA PHE A 153 6.15 -0.97 -1.14
C PHE A 153 6.45 -1.76 0.12
N SER A 154 7.59 -1.48 0.76
CA SER A 154 8.00 -2.11 2.01
C SER A 154 7.04 -1.80 3.15
N LEU A 155 6.58 -0.55 3.28
CA LEU A 155 5.62 -0.14 4.32
C LEU A 155 4.27 -0.83 4.16
N CYS A 156 3.72 -0.90 2.94
CA CYS A 156 2.50 -1.67 2.66
C CYS A 156 2.71 -3.15 2.95
N GLY A 157 3.88 -3.70 2.59
CA GLY A 157 4.24 -5.08 2.88
C GLY A 157 4.24 -5.39 4.38
N ILE A 158 4.83 -4.52 5.21
CA ILE A 158 4.78 -4.64 6.67
C ILE A 158 3.33 -4.69 7.17
N VAL A 159 2.50 -3.74 6.75
CA VAL A 159 1.10 -3.68 7.20
C VAL A 159 0.33 -4.93 6.79
N ILE A 160 0.49 -5.42 5.56
CA ILE A 160 -0.16 -6.66 5.09
C ILE A 160 0.28 -7.86 5.94
N LEU A 161 1.58 -8.00 6.19
CA LEU A 161 2.10 -9.10 7.01
C LEU A 161 1.58 -9.05 8.44
N MET A 162 1.49 -7.85 9.02
CA MET A 162 0.94 -7.62 10.36
C MET A 162 -0.56 -7.93 10.42
N LEU A 163 -1.35 -7.52 9.41
CA LEU A 163 -2.77 -7.85 9.28
C LEU A 163 -3.00 -9.36 9.21
N LEU A 164 -2.18 -10.09 8.44
CA LEU A 164 -2.30 -11.55 8.28
C LEU A 164 -1.97 -12.33 9.56
N ASP A 165 -1.26 -11.74 10.50
CA ASP A 165 -0.99 -12.28 11.84
C ASP A 165 -1.77 -11.53 12.95
N ASP A 166 -2.77 -10.71 12.57
CA ASP A 166 -3.63 -9.92 13.46
C ASP A 166 -2.83 -9.09 14.48
N PHE A 167 -1.71 -8.52 14.05
CA PHE A 167 -0.76 -7.80 14.91
C PHE A 167 -0.29 -8.60 16.14
N HIS A 168 -0.42 -9.94 16.11
CA HIS A 168 -0.10 -10.79 17.26
C HIS A 168 1.40 -10.82 17.55
N PRO A 169 1.86 -10.92 18.83
CA PRO A 169 3.27 -10.92 19.20
C PRO A 169 4.01 -12.21 18.79
N ARG A 170 3.27 -13.31 18.59
CA ARG A 170 3.83 -14.58 18.10
C ARG A 170 3.64 -14.66 16.59
N MET A 171 4.50 -13.98 15.86
CA MET A 171 4.49 -13.98 14.41
C MET A 171 5.07 -15.29 13.85
N ARG A 172 4.61 -15.69 12.68
CA ARG A 172 5.19 -16.81 11.94
C ARG A 172 6.58 -16.44 11.41
N LEU A 173 7.44 -17.44 11.25
CA LEU A 173 8.80 -17.21 10.75
C LEU A 173 8.81 -16.49 9.38
N THR A 174 7.90 -16.87 8.49
CA THR A 174 7.75 -16.20 7.18
C THR A 174 7.41 -14.72 7.33
N THR A 175 6.54 -14.35 8.28
CA THR A 175 6.24 -12.95 8.61
C THR A 175 7.49 -12.23 9.12
N LEU A 176 8.22 -12.81 10.07
CA LEU A 176 9.44 -12.21 10.63
C LEU A 176 10.50 -11.96 9.56
N VAL A 177 10.70 -12.92 8.66
CA VAL A 177 11.63 -12.78 7.52
C VAL A 177 11.19 -11.65 6.59
N GLY A 178 9.90 -11.60 6.23
CA GLY A 178 9.35 -10.53 5.40
C GLY A 178 9.45 -9.14 6.06
N LEU A 179 9.17 -9.04 7.37
CA LEU A 179 9.32 -7.80 8.14
C LEU A 179 10.78 -7.33 8.15
N GLY A 180 11.73 -8.23 8.42
CA GLY A 180 13.17 -7.91 8.38
C GLY A 180 13.59 -7.39 7.01
N ALA A 181 13.18 -8.06 5.94
CA ALA A 181 13.44 -7.62 4.57
C ALA A 181 12.82 -6.25 4.23
N ALA A 182 11.58 -6.00 4.66
CA ALA A 182 10.92 -4.72 4.45
C ALA A 182 11.62 -3.57 5.20
N LEU A 183 12.10 -3.82 6.41
CA LEU A 183 12.87 -2.83 7.18
C LEU A 183 14.17 -2.45 6.48
N VAL A 184 14.89 -3.43 5.90
CA VAL A 184 16.07 -3.14 5.04
C VAL A 184 15.67 -2.15 3.94
N GLY A 185 14.55 -2.38 3.24
CA GLY A 185 14.07 -1.49 2.19
C GLY A 185 13.74 -0.07 2.67
N ILE A 186 13.04 0.08 3.81
CA ILE A 186 12.67 1.40 4.37
C ILE A 186 13.90 2.20 4.78
N PHE A 187 14.84 1.58 5.50
CA PHE A 187 16.02 2.29 6.01
C PHE A 187 16.98 2.66 4.90
N ALA A 188 17.25 1.76 3.98
CA ALA A 188 18.13 2.02 2.85
C ALA A 188 17.54 3.05 1.86
N ALA A 189 16.22 3.12 1.73
CA ALA A 189 15.56 4.18 0.98
C ALA A 189 15.63 5.55 1.66
N SER A 190 15.90 5.61 2.98
CA SER A 190 15.98 6.84 3.79
C SER A 190 14.78 7.79 3.58
N SER A 191 13.56 7.24 3.59
CA SER A 191 12.32 8.01 3.37
C SER A 191 11.69 8.42 4.69
N LEU A 192 11.73 9.72 5.02
CA LEU A 192 11.14 10.24 6.27
C LEU A 192 9.64 9.95 6.39
N ALA A 193 8.89 10.03 5.27
CA ALA A 193 7.47 9.72 5.28
C ALA A 193 7.21 8.23 5.59
N ALA A 194 8.04 7.33 5.08
CA ALA A 194 7.92 5.90 5.38
C ALA A 194 8.35 5.58 6.82
N LEU A 195 9.35 6.26 7.35
CA LEU A 195 9.75 6.14 8.77
C LEU A 195 8.63 6.65 9.70
N GLY A 196 8.00 7.77 9.38
CA GLY A 196 6.81 8.24 10.11
C GLY A 196 5.66 7.23 10.04
N GLY A 197 5.42 6.63 8.87
CA GLY A 197 4.46 5.56 8.69
C GLY A 197 4.80 4.30 9.50
N LEU A 198 6.08 3.90 9.52
CA LEU A 198 6.57 2.77 10.31
C LEU A 198 6.37 3.00 11.82
N THR A 199 6.54 4.24 12.30
CA THR A 199 6.26 4.60 13.70
C THR A 199 4.80 4.35 14.06
N LEU A 200 3.85 4.69 13.18
CA LEU A 200 2.43 4.39 13.39
C LEU A 200 2.15 2.88 13.39
N VAL A 201 2.81 2.11 12.52
CA VAL A 201 2.67 0.65 12.53
C VAL A 201 3.23 0.03 13.82
N ALA A 202 4.36 0.55 14.31
CA ALA A 202 4.93 0.12 15.60
C ALA A 202 4.00 0.48 16.77
N LEU A 203 3.38 1.68 16.73
CA LEU A 203 2.36 2.08 17.71
C LEU A 203 1.13 1.16 17.65
N ALA A 204 0.66 0.81 16.44
CA ALA A 204 -0.43 -0.14 16.26
C ALA A 204 -0.12 -1.49 16.89
N TRP A 205 1.09 -2.02 16.66
CA TRP A 205 1.52 -3.26 17.29
C TRP A 205 1.59 -3.14 18.81
N ALA A 206 2.09 -2.02 19.34
CA ALA A 206 2.11 -1.76 20.76
C ALA A 206 0.69 -1.71 21.35
N LEU A 207 -0.25 -1.00 20.72
CA LEU A 207 -1.66 -0.93 21.14
C LEU A 207 -2.33 -2.31 21.16
N ALA A 208 -1.99 -3.18 20.20
CA ALA A 208 -2.52 -4.54 20.15
C ALA A 208 -1.97 -5.45 21.26
N ASN A 209 -0.77 -5.18 21.77
CA ASN A 209 -0.01 -6.16 22.56
C ASN A 209 0.43 -5.70 23.94
N VAL A 210 0.57 -4.39 24.21
CA VAL A 210 1.15 -3.91 25.47
C VAL A 210 0.07 -3.80 26.54
N VAL A 211 -0.22 -4.91 27.20
CA VAL A 211 -1.17 -4.98 28.32
C VAL A 211 -0.42 -5.29 29.65
N SER A 212 0.87 -5.69 29.63
CA SER A 212 1.64 -6.08 30.81
C SER A 212 3.13 -5.72 30.70
N PHE A 213 3.82 -5.66 31.87
CA PHE A 213 5.27 -5.41 31.95
C PHE A 213 6.09 -6.43 31.14
N LYS A 214 5.69 -7.71 31.11
CA LYS A 214 6.36 -8.74 30.31
C LYS A 214 6.29 -8.43 28.79
N GLN A 215 5.19 -7.83 28.33
CA GLN A 215 5.03 -7.43 26.94
C GLN A 215 5.85 -6.17 26.62
N LEU A 216 5.96 -5.24 27.58
CA LEU A 216 6.86 -4.10 27.44
C LEU A 216 8.33 -4.55 27.30
N LEU A 217 8.76 -5.54 28.08
CA LEU A 217 10.11 -6.12 27.94
C LEU A 217 10.31 -6.77 26.57
N ARG A 218 9.32 -7.50 26.05
CA ARG A 218 9.39 -8.05 24.69
C ARG A 218 9.49 -6.95 23.62
N LEU A 219 8.74 -5.87 23.79
CA LEU A 219 8.83 -4.71 22.90
C LEU A 219 10.25 -4.12 22.91
N SER A 220 10.85 -3.98 24.10
CA SER A 220 12.24 -3.50 24.23
C SER A 220 13.24 -4.39 23.49
N VAL A 221 13.06 -5.71 23.53
CA VAL A 221 13.90 -6.66 22.77
C VAL A 221 13.71 -6.50 21.26
N VAL A 222 12.47 -6.31 20.80
CA VAL A 222 12.18 -6.04 19.38
C VAL A 222 12.83 -4.72 18.94
N VAL A 223 12.68 -3.65 19.71
CA VAL A 223 13.33 -2.36 19.44
C VAL A 223 14.85 -2.49 19.39
N ALA A 224 15.45 -3.20 20.36
CA ALA A 224 16.89 -3.47 20.36
C ALA A 224 17.33 -4.25 19.11
N GLY A 225 16.55 -5.25 18.68
CA GLY A 225 16.80 -5.99 17.45
C GLY A 225 16.72 -5.11 16.18
N LEU A 226 15.76 -4.18 16.14
CA LEU A 226 15.65 -3.20 15.07
C LEU A 226 16.85 -2.23 15.05
N CYS A 227 17.28 -1.75 16.21
CA CYS A 227 18.48 -0.92 16.31
C CYS A 227 19.74 -1.69 15.86
N ALA A 228 19.87 -2.96 16.23
CA ALA A 228 20.96 -3.81 15.77
C ALA A 228 20.93 -4.03 14.26
N LEU A 229 19.74 -4.27 13.68
CA LEU A 229 19.56 -4.39 12.23
C LEU A 229 19.97 -3.09 11.52
N LEU A 230 19.54 -1.93 12.04
CA LEU A 230 19.94 -0.63 11.52
C LEU A 230 21.46 -0.43 11.54
N LEU A 231 22.10 -0.80 12.64
CA LEU A 231 23.55 -0.72 12.75
C LEU A 231 24.24 -1.62 11.72
N VAL A 232 23.75 -2.83 11.51
CA VAL A 232 24.31 -3.74 10.50
C VAL A 232 24.15 -3.15 9.08
N ILE A 233 22.97 -2.61 8.77
CA ILE A 233 22.74 -1.96 7.44
C ILE A 233 23.66 -0.76 7.27
N ASP A 234 23.82 0.05 8.32
CA ASP A 234 24.68 1.24 8.26
C ASP A 234 26.16 0.87 8.13
N LEU A 235 26.65 -0.13 8.85
CA LEU A 235 27.99 -0.67 8.71
C LEU A 235 28.26 -1.21 7.30
N GLN A 236 27.29 -1.94 6.72
CA GLN A 236 27.40 -2.44 5.33
C GLN A 236 27.41 -1.32 4.30
N SER A 237 26.78 -0.19 4.58
CA SER A 237 26.76 0.98 3.71
C SER A 237 27.95 1.92 3.93
N GLY A 238 28.88 1.58 4.81
CA GLY A 238 30.00 2.48 5.19
C GLY A 238 29.54 3.77 5.86
N GLY A 239 28.47 3.72 6.67
CA GLY A 239 27.89 4.88 7.39
C GLY A 239 26.96 5.75 6.53
N GLN A 240 26.69 5.36 5.30
CA GLN A 240 25.91 6.18 4.36
C GLN A 240 24.43 6.29 4.74
N VAL A 241 23.84 5.26 5.34
CA VAL A 241 22.44 5.31 5.76
C VAL A 241 22.24 6.34 6.86
N GLN A 242 23.10 6.34 7.88
CA GLN A 242 23.08 7.34 8.95
C GLN A 242 23.30 8.74 8.38
N HIS A 243 24.32 8.93 7.55
CA HIS A 243 24.59 10.22 6.92
C HIS A 243 23.40 10.76 6.12
N ASN A 244 22.78 9.91 5.28
CA ASN A 244 21.60 10.28 4.51
C ASN A 244 20.40 10.64 5.38
N LEU A 245 20.16 9.89 6.46
CA LEU A 245 19.07 10.17 7.39
C LEU A 245 19.28 11.49 8.12
N THR A 246 20.49 11.73 8.65
CA THR A 246 20.85 12.99 9.33
C THR A 246 20.70 14.18 8.39
N ALA A 247 21.28 14.12 7.20
CA ALA A 247 21.14 15.19 6.22
C ALA A 247 19.69 15.48 5.83
N ARG A 248 18.82 14.46 5.82
CA ARG A 248 17.39 14.64 5.54
C ARG A 248 16.64 15.25 6.70
N LEU A 249 16.99 14.91 7.93
CA LEU A 249 16.41 15.52 9.14
C LEU A 249 16.80 17.00 9.22
N ASP A 250 18.05 17.32 8.94
CA ASP A 250 18.54 18.71 8.92
C ASP A 250 17.84 19.56 7.84
N MET A 251 17.54 18.95 6.69
CA MET A 251 16.80 19.63 5.61
C MET A 251 15.27 19.64 5.80
N ALA A 252 14.74 18.92 6.78
CA ALA A 252 13.28 18.77 6.93
C ALA A 252 12.55 20.13 7.12
N PRO A 253 13.02 21.07 7.95
CA PRO A 253 12.37 22.39 8.09
C PRO A 253 12.26 23.12 6.75
N THR A 254 13.35 23.22 6.01
CA THR A 254 13.39 23.89 4.70
C THR A 254 12.47 23.23 3.66
N LYS A 255 12.30 21.90 3.76
CA LYS A 255 11.40 21.15 2.86
C LYS A 255 9.93 21.37 3.21
N VAL A 256 9.59 21.62 4.47
CA VAL A 256 8.21 21.96 4.85
C VAL A 256 7.81 23.29 4.20
N ASP A 257 8.69 24.28 4.19
CA ASP A 257 8.43 25.60 3.57
C ASP A 257 8.23 25.48 2.05
N ARG A 258 8.94 24.58 1.38
CA ARG A 258 8.86 24.33 -0.07
C ARG A 258 7.88 23.21 -0.46
N MET A 259 7.23 22.58 0.51
CA MET A 259 6.40 21.39 0.25
C MET A 259 5.25 21.68 -0.72
N VAL A 260 4.67 22.87 -0.67
CA VAL A 260 3.56 23.28 -1.54
C VAL A 260 4.00 23.25 -3.01
N GLU A 261 5.15 23.84 -3.30
CA GLU A 261 5.69 23.92 -4.66
C GLU A 261 6.29 22.59 -5.12
N GLU A 262 7.20 21.96 -4.32
CA GLU A 262 7.85 20.69 -4.66
C GLU A 262 6.86 19.51 -4.83
N ARG A 263 5.69 19.59 -4.20
CA ARG A 263 4.62 18.58 -4.29
C ARG A 263 3.51 18.96 -5.25
N GLN A 264 3.63 20.10 -5.92
CA GLN A 264 2.63 20.63 -6.86
C GLN A 264 1.26 20.86 -6.20
N PHE A 265 1.23 21.25 -4.91
CA PHE A 265 -0.01 21.60 -4.22
C PHE A 265 -0.50 22.99 -4.63
N ASP A 266 0.40 23.83 -5.10
CA ASP A 266 0.12 25.13 -5.74
C ASP A 266 -0.82 25.01 -6.95
N ARG A 267 -0.83 23.86 -7.64
CA ARG A 267 -1.79 23.61 -8.73
C ARG A 267 -3.24 23.70 -8.24
N LEU A 268 -3.55 23.13 -7.06
CA LEU A 268 -4.88 23.24 -6.49
C LEU A 268 -5.20 24.68 -6.08
N LEU A 269 -4.22 25.43 -5.58
CA LEU A 269 -4.39 26.83 -5.17
C LEU A 269 -4.62 27.74 -6.37
N ASN A 270 -3.95 27.51 -7.50
CA ASN A 270 -4.07 28.31 -8.71
C ASN A 270 -5.30 27.93 -9.58
N PHE A 271 -5.77 26.68 -9.46
CA PHE A 271 -6.91 26.19 -10.23
C PHE A 271 -7.99 25.54 -9.33
N PRO A 272 -8.52 26.29 -8.32
CA PRO A 272 -9.39 25.73 -7.28
C PRO A 272 -10.73 25.20 -7.81
N HIS A 273 -11.21 25.69 -8.95
CA HIS A 273 -12.47 25.24 -9.56
C HIS A 273 -12.45 23.76 -9.95
N TYR A 274 -11.28 23.17 -10.22
CA TYR A 274 -11.16 21.75 -10.48
C TYR A 274 -11.39 20.88 -9.23
N ALA A 275 -11.28 21.44 -8.02
CA ALA A 275 -11.64 20.72 -6.81
C ALA A 275 -13.11 20.29 -6.75
N ILE A 276 -14.01 20.91 -7.56
CA ILE A 276 -15.45 20.60 -7.53
C ILE A 276 -15.71 19.26 -8.24
N LEU A 277 -15.34 19.14 -9.52
CA LEU A 277 -15.66 17.97 -10.36
C LEU A 277 -14.42 17.20 -10.84
N GLY A 278 -13.24 17.79 -10.75
CA GLY A 278 -11.98 17.18 -11.15
C GLY A 278 -11.46 17.67 -12.50
N ALA A 279 -10.13 17.63 -12.64
CA ALA A 279 -9.40 18.04 -13.85
C ALA A 279 -8.96 16.86 -14.73
N GLY A 280 -9.08 15.62 -14.24
CA GLY A 280 -8.38 14.46 -14.81
C GLY A 280 -6.86 14.50 -14.60
N GLU A 281 -6.18 13.38 -14.70
CA GLU A 281 -4.73 13.28 -14.43
C GLU A 281 -3.83 13.48 -15.65
N ALA A 282 -4.36 13.56 -16.87
CA ALA A 282 -3.58 13.74 -18.09
C ALA A 282 -3.51 15.20 -18.54
N GLU A 283 -2.74 15.46 -19.61
CA GLU A 283 -2.63 16.75 -20.27
C GLU A 283 -2.23 17.86 -19.29
N ARG A 284 -1.13 17.64 -18.55
CA ARG A 284 -0.65 18.55 -17.48
C ARG A 284 -0.30 19.94 -17.96
N GLN A 285 0.11 20.09 -19.24
CA GLN A 285 0.40 21.36 -19.87
C GLN A 285 -0.76 22.37 -19.80
N ARG A 286 -2.00 21.91 -19.55
CA ARG A 286 -3.15 22.79 -19.29
C ARG A 286 -2.97 23.67 -18.04
N PHE A 287 -2.04 23.31 -17.18
CA PHE A 287 -1.80 23.95 -15.87
C PHE A 287 -0.49 24.73 -15.83
N ALA A 288 0.09 25.08 -17.00
CA ALA A 288 1.32 25.87 -17.02
C ALA A 288 1.14 27.22 -16.27
N PRO A 289 2.15 27.66 -15.52
CA PRO A 289 3.47 27.06 -15.34
C PRO A 289 3.59 25.98 -14.23
N HIS A 290 2.47 25.50 -13.65
CA HIS A 290 2.40 24.52 -12.58
C HIS A 290 2.28 23.07 -13.11
N ASP A 291 2.97 22.73 -14.19
CA ASP A 291 2.83 21.46 -14.94
C ASP A 291 4.06 20.54 -14.86
N SER A 292 5.10 20.94 -14.11
CA SER A 292 6.40 20.26 -14.10
C SER A 292 6.32 18.78 -13.68
N HIS A 293 5.50 18.48 -12.68
CA HIS A 293 5.37 17.13 -12.11
C HIS A 293 3.92 16.75 -11.82
N GLU A 294 3.70 15.49 -11.43
CA GLU A 294 2.43 15.05 -10.85
C GLU A 294 2.23 15.63 -9.45
N ILE A 295 0.98 15.73 -9.01
CA ILE A 295 0.69 16.05 -7.62
C ILE A 295 1.15 14.90 -6.73
N HIS A 296 2.11 15.17 -5.86
CA HIS A 296 2.74 14.19 -4.99
C HIS A 296 1.99 13.99 -3.66
N SER A 297 0.67 13.83 -3.73
CA SER A 297 -0.20 13.43 -2.61
C SER A 297 -1.37 12.65 -3.17
N SER A 298 -1.66 11.48 -2.61
CA SER A 298 -2.83 10.71 -3.00
C SER A 298 -4.13 11.49 -2.78
N PHE A 299 -4.25 12.19 -1.65
CA PHE A 299 -5.47 12.91 -1.27
C PHE A 299 -5.66 14.17 -2.12
N ILE A 300 -4.61 14.97 -2.28
CA ILE A 300 -4.68 16.19 -3.11
C ILE A 300 -4.84 15.83 -4.58
N ASN A 301 -4.20 14.74 -5.03
CA ASN A 301 -4.39 14.24 -6.38
C ASN A 301 -5.84 13.78 -6.62
N MET A 302 -6.44 13.02 -5.68
CA MET A 302 -7.85 12.63 -5.78
C MET A 302 -8.78 13.85 -5.82
N LEU A 303 -8.50 14.87 -4.99
CA LEU A 303 -9.27 16.11 -4.98
C LEU A 303 -9.13 16.90 -6.28
N PHE A 304 -7.91 17.08 -6.78
CA PHE A 304 -7.68 17.88 -7.98
C PHE A 304 -8.11 17.14 -9.26
N ALA A 305 -7.75 15.86 -9.37
CA ALA A 305 -8.02 15.09 -10.58
C ALA A 305 -9.47 14.61 -10.69
N TYR A 306 -10.13 14.30 -9.57
CA TYR A 306 -11.47 13.69 -9.56
C TYR A 306 -12.48 14.46 -8.72
N GLY A 307 -12.12 15.63 -8.20
CA GLY A 307 -12.98 16.53 -7.46
C GLY A 307 -13.40 16.04 -6.08
N LEU A 308 -14.25 16.82 -5.42
CA LEU A 308 -14.86 16.44 -4.14
C LEU A 308 -15.58 15.08 -4.18
N PRO A 309 -16.33 14.72 -5.24
CA PRO A 309 -16.95 13.39 -5.29
C PRO A 309 -15.91 12.27 -5.35
N GLY A 310 -14.83 12.41 -6.13
CA GLY A 310 -13.77 11.42 -6.21
C GLY A 310 -13.04 11.22 -4.88
N LEU A 311 -12.66 12.32 -4.21
CA LEU A 311 -12.08 12.28 -2.87
C LEU A 311 -13.07 11.69 -1.86
N GLY A 312 -14.35 12.10 -1.90
CA GLY A 312 -15.39 11.59 -1.01
C GLY A 312 -15.58 10.09 -1.13
N LEU A 313 -15.67 9.57 -2.37
CA LEU A 313 -15.77 8.12 -2.62
C LEU A 313 -14.52 7.36 -2.19
N PHE A 314 -13.33 7.94 -2.36
CA PHE A 314 -12.09 7.37 -1.85
C PHE A 314 -12.08 7.30 -0.32
N LEU A 315 -12.51 8.34 0.39
CA LEU A 315 -12.64 8.34 1.85
C LEU A 315 -13.69 7.33 2.34
N VAL A 316 -14.83 7.20 1.64
CA VAL A 316 -15.85 6.18 1.92
C VAL A 316 -15.25 4.77 1.75
N LEU A 317 -14.45 4.54 0.71
CA LEU A 317 -13.77 3.27 0.49
C LEU A 317 -12.78 2.95 1.62
N LEU A 318 -11.97 3.93 2.04
CA LEU A 318 -11.06 3.77 3.18
C LEU A 318 -11.85 3.46 4.47
N ALA A 319 -12.91 4.22 4.75
CA ALA A 319 -13.77 3.98 5.89
C ALA A 319 -14.41 2.59 5.84
N ALA A 320 -14.93 2.17 4.68
CA ALA A 320 -15.48 0.84 4.50
C ALA A 320 -14.45 -0.24 4.83
N ALA A 321 -13.20 -0.10 4.36
CA ALA A 321 -12.16 -1.09 4.62
C ALA A 321 -11.91 -1.33 6.12
N VAL A 322 -12.07 -0.32 6.98
CA VAL A 322 -11.70 -0.37 8.40
C VAL A 322 -12.87 -0.27 9.37
N TRP A 323 -14.11 -0.08 8.91
CA TRP A 323 -15.28 0.24 9.74
C TRP A 323 -15.47 -0.66 10.97
N ARG A 324 -15.19 -1.96 10.83
CA ARG A 324 -15.30 -2.95 11.93
C ARG A 324 -13.98 -3.36 12.53
N ALA A 325 -12.88 -2.80 12.04
CA ALA A 325 -11.55 -3.14 12.53
C ALA A 325 -11.29 -2.53 13.92
N PRO A 326 -10.52 -3.18 14.79
CA PRO A 326 -10.12 -2.61 16.07
C PRO A 326 -9.16 -1.41 15.87
N LEU A 327 -9.05 -0.56 16.90
CA LEU A 327 -8.28 0.70 16.84
C LEU A 327 -6.85 0.51 16.36
N TYR A 328 -6.17 -0.54 16.78
CA TYR A 328 -4.79 -0.80 16.37
C TYR A 328 -4.65 -1.00 14.85
N VAL A 329 -5.67 -1.55 14.19
CA VAL A 329 -5.69 -1.68 12.72
C VAL A 329 -5.83 -0.32 12.05
N TRP A 330 -6.69 0.57 12.58
CA TRP A 330 -6.80 1.93 12.08
C TRP A 330 -5.46 2.67 12.16
N VAL A 331 -4.78 2.55 13.30
CA VAL A 331 -3.46 3.15 13.51
C VAL A 331 -2.40 2.53 12.58
N GLY A 332 -2.43 1.21 12.37
CA GLY A 332 -1.52 0.53 11.45
C GLY A 332 -1.70 0.98 9.99
N LEU A 333 -2.95 1.08 9.53
CA LEU A 333 -3.28 1.58 8.19
C LEU A 333 -2.99 3.08 8.04
N ALA A 334 -3.06 3.86 9.13
CA ALA A 334 -2.66 5.26 9.10
C ALA A 334 -1.18 5.44 8.69
N GLY A 335 -0.32 4.43 8.84
CA GLY A 335 1.07 4.48 8.38
C GLY A 335 1.21 4.71 6.87
N PRO A 336 0.72 3.82 6.00
CA PRO A 336 0.68 4.05 4.56
C PRO A 336 -0.14 5.27 4.14
N LEU A 337 -1.20 5.62 4.87
CA LEU A 337 -2.00 6.82 4.60
C LEU A 337 -1.24 8.11 4.91
N LEU A 338 -0.46 8.16 6.00
CA LEU A 338 0.44 9.27 6.31
C LEU A 338 1.49 9.47 5.20
N TYR A 339 2.09 8.37 4.73
CA TYR A 339 2.97 8.42 3.56
C TYR A 339 2.24 9.03 2.35
N SER A 340 1.00 8.64 2.12
CA SER A 340 0.16 9.07 0.99
C SER A 340 -0.26 10.54 1.05
N VAL A 341 -0.11 11.22 2.20
CA VAL A 341 -0.30 12.69 2.31
C VAL A 341 0.77 13.43 1.51
N THR A 342 2.00 12.94 1.49
CA THR A 342 3.14 13.61 0.85
C THR A 342 3.64 12.92 -0.41
N HIS A 343 3.07 11.76 -0.78
CA HIS A 343 3.42 10.98 -1.97
C HIS A 343 2.17 10.37 -2.60
N ASN A 344 2.19 10.15 -3.90
CA ASN A 344 1.09 9.45 -4.57
C ASN A 344 1.29 7.92 -4.47
N GLY A 345 0.69 7.31 -3.44
CA GLY A 345 0.73 5.87 -3.18
C GLY A 345 -0.33 5.06 -3.93
N LEU A 346 -1.31 5.70 -4.57
CA LEU A 346 -2.45 5.03 -5.22
C LEU A 346 -2.04 4.10 -6.35
N ARG A 347 -0.88 4.35 -6.98
CA ARG A 347 -0.34 3.54 -8.08
C ARG A 347 0.35 2.25 -7.64
N THR A 348 0.37 1.95 -6.35
CA THR A 348 0.98 0.73 -5.81
C THR A 348 -0.10 -0.32 -5.58
N THR A 349 -0.07 -1.42 -6.32
CA THR A 349 -1.06 -2.51 -6.19
C THR A 349 -1.15 -3.07 -4.78
N LEU A 350 -0.04 -3.12 -4.04
CA LEU A 350 -0.05 -3.54 -2.63
C LEU A 350 -0.91 -2.67 -1.72
N PHE A 351 -1.06 -1.38 -2.02
CA PHE A 351 -1.98 -0.51 -1.27
C PHE A 351 -3.44 -1.02 -1.37
N TRP A 352 -3.86 -1.41 -2.57
CA TRP A 352 -5.20 -1.93 -2.81
C TRP A 352 -5.40 -3.33 -2.25
N VAL A 353 -4.37 -4.18 -2.34
CA VAL A 353 -4.34 -5.51 -1.69
C VAL A 353 -4.48 -5.35 -0.17
N MET A 354 -3.80 -4.40 0.44
CA MET A 354 -3.87 -4.10 1.87
C MET A 354 -5.30 -3.72 2.29
N LEU A 355 -5.98 -2.82 1.57
CA LEU A 355 -7.36 -2.44 1.85
C LEU A 355 -8.33 -3.62 1.68
N THR A 356 -8.12 -4.42 0.63
CA THR A 356 -8.91 -5.63 0.36
C THR A 356 -8.80 -6.66 1.48
N LEU A 357 -7.57 -6.90 1.97
CA LEU A 357 -7.32 -7.80 3.09
C LEU A 357 -7.92 -7.26 4.39
N CYS A 358 -7.78 -5.96 4.65
CA CYS A 358 -8.38 -5.34 5.82
C CYS A 358 -9.91 -5.52 5.83
N TRP A 359 -10.58 -5.22 4.70
CA TRP A 359 -12.00 -5.50 4.56
C TRP A 359 -12.32 -6.97 4.84
N HIS A 360 -11.65 -7.90 4.18
CA HIS A 360 -11.92 -9.33 4.32
C HIS A 360 -11.76 -9.82 5.75
N LEU A 361 -10.69 -9.42 6.44
CA LEU A 361 -10.37 -9.92 7.78
C LEU A 361 -11.36 -9.44 8.85
N TYR A 362 -11.89 -8.22 8.73
CA TYR A 362 -12.69 -7.61 9.80
C TYR A 362 -14.19 -7.51 9.50
N HIS A 363 -14.66 -7.78 8.28
CA HIS A 363 -16.07 -7.74 7.93
C HIS A 363 -16.74 -9.13 7.87
N ARG A 364 -15.98 -10.22 7.95
CA ARG A 364 -16.50 -11.59 8.07
C ARG A 364 -16.73 -12.06 9.52
N LEU A 365 -16.65 -11.19 10.51
CA LEU A 365 -16.66 -11.52 11.94
C LEU A 365 -18.02 -11.43 12.66
N PRO A 366 -19.13 -11.99 12.23
CA PRO A 366 -20.13 -12.48 13.17
C PRO A 366 -19.63 -13.71 13.96
N ASP A 367 -18.92 -14.64 13.29
CA ASP A 367 -18.65 -15.97 13.86
C ASP A 367 -17.47 -16.03 14.85
N ARG A 368 -16.41 -15.21 14.68
CA ARG A 368 -15.24 -15.28 15.58
C ARG A 368 -15.47 -14.73 17.00
N TRP A 369 -16.30 -13.69 17.13
CA TRP A 369 -16.61 -13.13 18.45
C TRP A 369 -17.61 -14.00 19.21
N ASP A 370 -18.54 -14.66 18.51
CA ASP A 370 -19.48 -15.59 19.11
C ASP A 370 -18.78 -16.87 19.58
N GLU A 371 -17.80 -17.41 18.85
CA GLU A 371 -16.97 -18.54 19.30
C GLU A 371 -16.11 -18.19 20.52
N ALA A 372 -15.48 -17.03 20.56
CA ALA A 372 -14.69 -16.57 21.70
C ALA A 372 -15.59 -16.32 22.93
N ALA A 373 -16.78 -15.76 22.73
CA ALA A 373 -17.79 -15.58 23.79
C ALA A 373 -18.37 -16.90 24.28
N LEU A 374 -18.58 -17.88 23.41
CA LEU A 374 -19.03 -19.22 23.74
C LEU A 374 -17.95 -20.03 24.48
N SER A 375 -16.68 -19.95 24.04
CA SER A 375 -15.56 -20.62 24.72
C SER A 375 -15.30 -20.04 26.12
N SER A 376 -15.47 -18.73 26.31
CA SER A 376 -15.36 -18.09 27.63
C SER A 376 -16.49 -18.43 28.57
N ARG A 377 -17.69 -18.82 28.07
CA ARG A 377 -18.82 -19.31 28.86
C ARG A 377 -18.69 -20.79 29.25
N GLN A 378 -17.93 -21.59 28.48
CA GLN A 378 -17.67 -22.99 28.80
C GLN A 378 -16.52 -23.20 29.81
N LEU A 379 -15.75 -22.15 30.11
CA LEU A 379 -14.67 -22.15 31.09
C LEU A 379 -15.05 -21.49 32.44
N ARG A 380 -16.34 -21.17 32.63
CA ARG A 380 -16.95 -20.80 33.92
C ARG A 380 -17.91 -21.89 34.38
#